data_d1f226ceccf106fda91c503add602246
#
_entry.id   d1f226ceccf106fda91c503add602246
#
_cell.length_a   1.000
_cell.length_b   1.000
_cell.length_c   1.000
_cell.angle_alpha   90.00
_cell.angle_beta   90.00
_cell.angle_gamma   90.00
#
_symmetry.space_group_name_H-M   'P 1'
#
loop_
_entity.id
_entity.type
_entity.pdbx_description
1 polymer ?
#
loop_
_entity_poly.entity_id
_entity_poly.type
_entity_poly.pdbx_seq_one_letter_code
_entity_poly.pdbx_strand_id
1 'polypeptide(L)'
;KEKGLGTSINDNLIKTKISNLIYKYNKDLIADTKVFVNNGSVLFTGKLINPNDKIEFTKLAWNIRGVKEVNNEIQVTDMTSIKNIARDIASLGEIRARLMSDKSINSLNFSIDVVNDKAYISGVAMNELEMNLVKNHASSARFIKEVFNFIILNKDTR
;
A
#
# COMPACT_ATOMS: atom_id res chain seq x y z
N LYS A 1 -11.99 5.27 -17.48
CA LYS A 1 -10.65 4.76 -17.69
C LYS A 1 -9.68 5.85 -18.12
N GLU A 2 -10.09 6.80 -18.91
CA GLU A 2 -9.26 7.97 -19.15
C GLU A 2 -9.05 8.73 -17.85
N LYS A 3 -10.08 8.78 -17.04
CA LYS A 3 -9.96 9.32 -15.71
C LYS A 3 -8.89 8.57 -14.91
N GLY A 4 -8.86 7.25 -15.04
CA GLY A 4 -7.85 6.46 -14.39
C GLY A 4 -6.43 6.80 -14.83
N LEU A 5 -6.26 7.06 -16.12
CA LEU A 5 -4.94 7.44 -16.63
C LEU A 5 -4.45 8.75 -16.05
N GLY A 6 -5.31 9.77 -16.03
CA GLY A 6 -4.94 11.07 -15.46
C GLY A 6 -4.64 10.95 -13.97
N THR A 7 -5.44 10.19 -13.25
CA THR A 7 -5.22 9.95 -11.83
C THR A 7 -3.89 9.26 -11.60
N SER A 8 -3.56 8.25 -12.41
CA SER A 8 -2.29 7.54 -12.27
C SER A 8 -1.09 8.45 -12.44
N ILE A 9 -1.13 9.38 -13.40
CA ILE A 9 -0.02 10.30 -13.62
C ILE A 9 0.19 11.19 -12.41
N ASN A 10 -0.90 11.76 -11.87
CA ASN A 10 -0.83 12.59 -10.68
C ASN A 10 -0.35 11.80 -9.47
N ASP A 11 -0.85 10.59 -9.31
CA ASP A 11 -0.48 9.73 -8.18
C ASP A 11 0.99 9.36 -8.24
N ASN A 12 1.52 9.07 -9.42
CA ASN A 12 2.94 8.77 -9.57
C ASN A 12 3.81 9.97 -9.21
N LEU A 13 3.38 11.17 -9.58
CA LEU A 13 4.11 12.38 -9.22
C LEU A 13 4.10 12.59 -7.71
N ILE A 14 2.95 12.41 -7.08
CA ILE A 14 2.83 12.52 -5.62
C ILE A 14 3.76 11.51 -4.96
N LYS A 15 3.72 10.27 -5.41
CA LYS A 15 4.56 9.20 -4.84
C LYS A 15 6.04 9.55 -4.95
N THR A 16 6.45 10.05 -6.11
CA THR A 16 7.85 10.43 -6.33
C THR A 16 8.27 11.55 -5.40
N LYS A 17 7.42 12.56 -5.24
CA LYS A 17 7.72 13.68 -4.35
C LYS A 17 7.81 13.24 -2.90
N ILE A 18 6.91 12.38 -2.47
CA ILE A 18 6.95 11.85 -1.10
C ILE A 18 8.25 11.08 -0.89
N SER A 19 8.59 10.20 -1.83
CA SER A 19 9.81 9.40 -1.73
C SER A 19 11.05 10.28 -1.65
N ASN A 20 11.08 11.36 -2.41
CA ASN A 20 12.21 12.30 -2.37
C ASN A 20 12.31 13.01 -1.03
N LEU A 21 11.19 13.38 -0.43
CA LEU A 21 11.19 14.02 0.88
C LEU A 21 11.67 13.04 1.96
N ILE A 22 11.23 11.79 1.88
CA ILE A 22 11.70 10.77 2.83
C ILE A 22 13.22 10.56 2.67
N TYR A 23 13.67 10.46 1.43
CA TYR A 23 15.12 10.29 1.17
C TYR A 23 15.93 11.43 1.78
N LYS A 24 15.44 12.66 1.62
CA LYS A 24 16.12 13.82 2.22
C LYS A 24 16.09 13.80 3.73
N TYR A 25 14.99 13.34 4.29
CA TYR A 25 14.85 13.25 5.74
C TYR A 25 15.80 12.19 6.31
N ASN A 26 15.75 10.99 5.78
CA ASN A 26 16.64 9.91 6.16
C ASN A 26 16.56 8.80 5.12
N LYS A 27 17.59 8.72 4.29
CA LYS A 27 17.59 7.75 3.17
C LYS A 27 17.53 6.30 3.64
N ASP A 28 17.97 6.03 4.87
CA ASP A 28 17.99 4.65 5.36
C ASP A 28 16.59 4.11 5.62
N LEU A 29 15.60 4.98 5.75
CA LEU A 29 14.23 4.55 6.03
C LEU A 29 13.50 4.07 4.77
N ILE A 30 14.01 4.38 3.59
CA ILE A 30 13.35 4.01 2.33
C ILE A 30 13.28 2.49 2.15
N ALA A 31 14.33 1.79 2.57
CA ALA A 31 14.41 0.35 2.35
C ALA A 31 13.35 -0.42 3.14
N ASP A 32 12.92 0.12 4.27
CA ASP A 32 12.03 -0.59 5.18
C ASP A 32 10.57 -0.18 5.05
N THR A 33 10.27 0.75 4.16
CA THR A 33 8.92 1.29 4.02
C THR A 33 8.49 1.34 2.55
N LYS A 34 7.18 1.40 2.35
CA LYS A 34 6.61 1.55 1.02
C LYS A 34 5.55 2.62 1.05
N VAL A 35 5.35 3.27 -0.10
CA VAL A 35 4.30 4.26 -0.26
C VAL A 35 3.47 3.92 -1.49
N PHE A 36 2.15 3.97 -1.32
CA PHE A 36 1.20 3.77 -2.40
C PHE A 36 0.29 4.98 -2.46
N VAL A 37 -0.03 5.44 -3.66
CA VAL A 37 -0.88 6.59 -3.84
C VAL A 37 -1.96 6.26 -4.87
N ASN A 38 -3.22 6.48 -4.50
CA ASN A 38 -4.37 6.27 -5.38
C ASN A 38 -5.34 7.42 -5.19
N ASN A 39 -5.56 8.19 -6.26
CA ASN A 39 -6.48 9.34 -6.25
C ASN A 39 -6.17 10.30 -5.09
N GLY A 40 -4.90 10.53 -4.83
CA GLY A 40 -4.46 11.41 -3.75
C GLY A 40 -4.50 10.80 -2.36
N SER A 41 -4.96 9.57 -2.23
CA SER A 41 -4.93 8.86 -0.95
C SER A 41 -3.59 8.12 -0.83
N VAL A 42 -2.85 8.44 0.22
CA VAL A 42 -1.51 7.90 0.46
C VAL A 42 -1.61 6.80 1.49
N LEU A 43 -0.95 5.69 1.22
CA LEU A 43 -0.81 4.59 2.17
C LEU A 43 0.67 4.32 2.38
N PHE A 44 1.11 4.39 3.62
CA PHE A 44 2.45 3.97 4.03
C PHE A 44 2.37 2.62 4.71
N THR A 45 3.27 1.71 4.33
CA THR A 45 3.42 0.42 5.01
C THR A 45 4.89 0.20 5.34
N GLY A 46 5.16 -0.79 6.18
CA GLY A 46 6.51 -1.16 6.52
C GLY A 46 6.76 -1.15 8.00
N LYS A 47 8.03 -1.08 8.38
CA LYS A 47 8.45 -1.13 9.77
C LYS A 47 9.46 -0.04 10.04
N LEU A 48 9.33 0.64 11.18
CA LEU A 48 10.31 1.61 11.67
C LEU A 48 10.53 1.36 13.15
N ILE A 49 11.73 1.68 13.61
CA ILE A 49 12.09 1.52 15.02
C ILE A 49 11.65 2.74 15.81
N ASN A 50 11.80 3.93 15.24
CA ASN A 50 11.57 5.19 15.93
C ASN A 50 10.15 5.70 15.63
N PRO A 51 9.29 5.82 16.66
CA PRO A 51 7.93 6.35 16.42
C PRO A 51 7.92 7.76 15.83
N ASN A 52 8.95 8.57 16.11
CA ASN A 52 9.02 9.92 15.55
C ASN A 52 9.18 9.90 14.04
N ASP A 53 9.87 8.89 13.51
CA ASP A 53 10.02 8.75 12.05
C ASP A 53 8.68 8.43 11.40
N LYS A 54 7.87 7.61 12.05
CA LYS A 54 6.53 7.32 11.55
C LYS A 54 5.69 8.59 11.46
N ILE A 55 5.75 9.42 12.49
CA ILE A 55 5.01 10.69 12.51
C ILE A 55 5.51 11.60 11.40
N GLU A 56 6.82 11.64 11.21
CA GLU A 56 7.40 12.51 10.19
C GLU A 56 6.93 12.14 8.78
N PHE A 57 6.77 10.85 8.49
CA PHE A 57 6.24 10.41 7.21
C PHE A 57 4.88 11.03 6.92
N THR A 58 3.99 11.02 7.90
CA THR A 58 2.68 11.63 7.74
C THR A 58 2.79 13.12 7.45
N LYS A 59 3.66 13.81 8.19
CA LYS A 59 3.86 15.26 7.98
C LYS A 59 4.39 15.55 6.58
N LEU A 60 5.37 14.78 6.13
CA LEU A 60 5.96 14.98 4.81
C LEU A 60 4.92 14.80 3.72
N ALA A 61 4.08 13.78 3.84
CA ALA A 61 3.06 13.51 2.83
C ALA A 61 2.06 14.66 2.73
N TRP A 62 1.65 15.22 3.86
CA TRP A 62 0.68 16.32 3.84
C TRP A 62 1.22 17.60 3.19
N ASN A 63 2.52 17.72 3.06
CA ASN A 63 3.13 18.89 2.40
C ASN A 63 3.02 18.83 0.87
N ILE A 64 2.59 17.72 0.32
CA ILE A 64 2.54 17.54 -1.13
C ILE A 64 1.16 17.93 -1.65
N ARG A 65 1.16 18.80 -2.67
CA ARG A 65 -0.09 19.20 -3.30
C ARG A 65 -0.76 18.00 -3.95
N GLY A 66 -2.05 17.85 -3.75
CA GLY A 66 -2.81 16.76 -4.30
C GLY A 66 -3.07 15.62 -3.33
N VAL A 67 -2.38 15.62 -2.19
CA VAL A 67 -2.63 14.63 -1.15
C VAL A 67 -3.96 14.98 -0.46
N LYS A 68 -4.87 14.02 -0.47
CA LYS A 68 -6.19 14.17 0.11
C LYS A 68 -6.35 13.41 1.40
N GLU A 69 -5.57 12.36 1.57
CA GLU A 69 -5.70 11.49 2.72
C GLU A 69 -4.37 10.79 2.96
N VAL A 70 -4.02 10.56 4.21
CA VAL A 70 -2.81 9.80 4.55
C VAL A 70 -3.18 8.71 5.54
N ASN A 71 -2.92 7.47 5.12
CA ASN A 71 -3.09 6.28 5.94
C ASN A 71 -1.70 5.76 6.28
N ASN A 72 -1.27 5.97 7.50
CA ASN A 72 0.08 5.58 7.93
C ASN A 72 -0.01 4.30 8.75
N GLU A 73 0.19 3.18 8.06
CA GLU A 73 0.11 1.85 8.65
C GLU A 73 1.49 1.27 8.95
N ILE A 74 2.50 2.14 9.03
CA ILE A 74 3.84 1.68 9.41
C ILE A 74 3.81 1.13 10.83
N GLN A 75 4.42 -0.03 11.00
CA GLN A 75 4.51 -0.66 12.30
C GLN A 75 5.80 -0.25 12.98
N VAL A 76 5.68 0.23 14.23
CA VAL A 76 6.85 0.56 15.04
C VAL A 76 7.25 -0.69 15.79
N THR A 77 8.49 -1.13 15.60
CA THR A 77 8.95 -2.39 16.17
C THR A 77 10.45 -2.31 16.49
N ASP A 78 10.84 -3.03 17.53
CA ASP A 78 12.25 -3.04 17.96
C ASP A 78 13.12 -3.91 17.07
N MET A 79 12.55 -4.98 16.52
CA MET A 79 13.33 -5.87 15.66
C MET A 79 12.42 -6.67 14.74
N THR A 80 12.98 -7.08 13.61
CA THR A 80 12.31 -7.88 12.62
C THR A 80 13.08 -9.19 12.48
N SER A 81 12.42 -10.32 12.73
CA SER A 81 13.10 -11.60 12.57
C SER A 81 13.15 -11.98 11.10
N ILE A 82 14.21 -12.70 10.74
CA ILE A 82 14.37 -13.22 9.37
C ILE A 82 13.18 -14.10 8.99
N LYS A 83 12.68 -14.87 9.95
CA LYS A 83 11.54 -15.75 9.72
C LYS A 83 10.30 -14.96 9.31
N ASN A 84 10.04 -13.84 10.00
CA ASN A 84 8.88 -13.01 9.68
C ASN A 84 9.02 -12.37 8.30
N ILE A 85 10.21 -11.91 7.97
CA ILE A 85 10.46 -11.32 6.66
C ILE A 85 10.21 -12.34 5.55
N ALA A 86 10.76 -13.55 5.70
CA ALA A 86 10.58 -14.59 4.69
C ALA A 86 9.11 -14.97 4.55
N ARG A 87 8.39 -15.06 5.66
CA ARG A 87 6.98 -15.39 5.65
C ARG A 87 6.15 -14.30 4.98
N ASP A 88 6.47 -13.04 5.25
CA ASP A 88 5.77 -11.93 4.61
C ASP A 88 5.99 -11.93 3.10
N ILE A 89 7.22 -12.21 2.65
CA ILE A 89 7.52 -12.31 1.23
C ILE A 89 6.73 -13.44 0.59
N ALA A 90 6.66 -14.60 1.24
CA ALA A 90 5.91 -15.73 0.73
C ALA A 90 4.42 -15.41 0.63
N SER A 91 3.86 -14.76 1.65
CA SER A 91 2.45 -14.38 1.64
C SER A 91 2.15 -13.37 0.54
N LEU A 92 3.03 -12.39 0.35
CA LEU A 92 2.85 -11.40 -0.71
C LEU A 92 2.85 -12.07 -2.08
N GLY A 93 3.78 -12.99 -2.31
CA GLY A 93 3.84 -13.73 -3.57
C GLY A 93 2.59 -14.54 -3.82
N GLU A 94 2.06 -15.18 -2.77
CA GLU A 94 0.84 -15.96 -2.89
C GLU A 94 -0.35 -15.08 -3.25
N ILE A 95 -0.50 -13.94 -2.58
CA ILE A 95 -1.62 -13.03 -2.86
C ILE A 95 -1.53 -12.53 -4.29
N ARG A 96 -0.36 -12.09 -4.73
CA ARG A 96 -0.18 -11.61 -6.09
C ARG A 96 -0.53 -12.68 -7.12
N ALA A 97 -0.11 -13.92 -6.89
CA ALA A 97 -0.40 -15.02 -7.80
C ALA A 97 -1.91 -15.28 -7.85
N ARG A 98 -2.60 -15.23 -6.71
CA ARG A 98 -4.04 -15.41 -6.67
C ARG A 98 -4.77 -14.34 -7.46
N LEU A 99 -4.35 -13.08 -7.31
CA LEU A 99 -5.00 -11.98 -8.04
C LEU A 99 -4.76 -12.11 -9.55
N MET A 100 -3.55 -12.46 -9.94
CA MET A 100 -3.23 -12.61 -11.36
C MET A 100 -3.96 -13.77 -12.01
N SER A 101 -4.29 -14.80 -11.24
CA SER A 101 -4.98 -15.98 -11.75
C SER A 101 -6.50 -15.80 -11.85
N ASP A 102 -7.05 -14.80 -11.20
CA ASP A 102 -8.50 -14.60 -11.17
C ASP A 102 -8.90 -13.66 -12.31
N LYS A 103 -9.63 -14.22 -13.28
CA LYS A 103 -10.01 -13.45 -14.48
C LYS A 103 -11.00 -12.32 -14.17
N SER A 104 -11.63 -12.37 -13.02
CA SER A 104 -12.57 -11.32 -12.60
C SER A 104 -11.88 -10.13 -11.96
N ILE A 105 -10.55 -10.18 -11.83
CA ILE A 105 -9.76 -9.13 -11.19
C ILE A 105 -8.75 -8.59 -12.18
N ASN A 106 -8.69 -7.26 -12.30
CA ASN A 106 -7.59 -6.62 -13.00
C ASN A 106 -6.48 -6.35 -11.99
N SER A 107 -5.54 -7.29 -11.89
CA SER A 107 -4.54 -7.27 -10.83
C SER A 107 -3.63 -6.04 -10.89
N LEU A 108 -3.48 -5.42 -12.06
CA LEU A 108 -2.64 -4.23 -12.20
C LEU A 108 -3.20 -3.01 -11.46
N ASN A 109 -4.49 -3.05 -11.12
CA ASN A 109 -5.11 -1.93 -10.42
C ASN A 109 -4.93 -1.99 -8.90
N PHE A 110 -4.23 -3.00 -8.40
CA PHE A 110 -4.10 -3.19 -6.95
C PHE A 110 -2.65 -3.30 -6.54
N SER A 111 -2.35 -2.72 -5.39
CA SER A 111 -1.04 -2.84 -4.75
C SER A 111 -1.22 -3.56 -3.43
N ILE A 112 -0.31 -4.48 -3.15
CA ILE A 112 -0.36 -5.30 -1.94
C ILE A 112 0.95 -5.17 -1.21
N ASP A 113 0.90 -5.12 0.12
CA ASP A 113 2.07 -5.31 0.94
C ASP A 113 1.71 -6.18 2.12
N VAL A 114 2.67 -6.92 2.64
CA VAL A 114 2.47 -7.76 3.80
C VAL A 114 3.56 -7.46 4.82
N VAL A 115 3.14 -7.12 6.03
CA VAL A 115 4.05 -6.80 7.12
C VAL A 115 3.55 -7.50 8.38
N ASN A 116 4.35 -8.41 8.93
CA ASN A 116 4.02 -9.18 10.13
C ASN A 116 2.65 -9.86 10.01
N ASP A 117 2.45 -10.58 8.90
CA ASP A 117 1.23 -11.36 8.61
C ASP A 117 -0.02 -10.49 8.43
N LYS A 118 0.14 -9.18 8.24
CA LYS A 118 -0.96 -8.28 7.94
C LYS A 118 -0.85 -7.82 6.50
N ALA A 119 -1.92 -8.00 5.74
CA ALA A 119 -1.96 -7.61 4.33
C ALA A 119 -2.59 -6.23 4.21
N TYR A 120 -1.93 -5.35 3.48
CA TYR A 120 -2.41 -4.01 3.19
C TYR A 120 -2.68 -3.92 1.70
N ILE A 121 -3.92 -3.61 1.34
CA ILE A 121 -4.34 -3.56 -0.05
C ILE A 121 -4.77 -2.15 -0.40
N SER A 122 -4.23 -1.62 -1.49
CA SER A 122 -4.71 -0.35 -2.03
C SER A 122 -4.92 -0.49 -3.52
N GLY A 123 -5.62 0.46 -4.10
CA GLY A 123 -5.89 0.45 -5.52
C GLY A 123 -7.30 0.91 -5.82
N VAL A 124 -7.72 0.66 -7.04
CA VAL A 124 -9.04 1.08 -7.51
C VAL A 124 -9.77 -0.13 -8.08
N ALA A 125 -10.93 -0.44 -7.52
CA ALA A 125 -11.77 -1.53 -7.99
C ALA A 125 -12.88 -0.98 -8.88
N MET A 126 -13.25 -1.75 -9.89
CA MET A 126 -14.36 -1.38 -10.79
C MET A 126 -15.68 -1.33 -10.05
N ASN A 127 -15.86 -2.21 -9.09
CA ASN A 127 -17.11 -2.33 -8.33
C ASN A 127 -16.83 -3.10 -7.04
N GLU A 128 -17.86 -3.22 -6.22
CA GLU A 128 -17.72 -3.91 -4.94
C GLU A 128 -17.41 -5.40 -5.10
N LEU A 129 -17.89 -6.02 -6.16
CA LEU A 129 -17.60 -7.42 -6.38
C LEU A 129 -16.10 -7.67 -6.54
N GLU A 130 -15.45 -6.86 -7.38
CA GLU A 130 -14.01 -6.97 -7.57
C GLU A 130 -13.27 -6.70 -6.27
N MET A 131 -13.67 -5.66 -5.55
CA MET A 131 -13.06 -5.33 -4.26
C MET A 131 -13.14 -6.50 -3.28
N ASN A 132 -14.33 -7.12 -3.20
CA ASN A 132 -14.52 -8.24 -2.28
C ASN A 132 -13.71 -9.46 -2.69
N LEU A 133 -13.56 -9.71 -3.99
CA LEU A 133 -12.73 -10.80 -4.47
C LEU A 133 -11.27 -10.60 -4.08
N VAL A 134 -10.77 -9.37 -4.23
CA VAL A 134 -9.40 -9.06 -3.84
C VAL A 134 -9.20 -9.30 -2.35
N LYS A 135 -10.12 -8.81 -1.54
CA LYS A 135 -10.06 -9.01 -0.08
C LYS A 135 -10.06 -10.50 0.28
N ASN A 136 -10.91 -11.28 -0.39
CA ASN A 136 -11.01 -12.71 -0.11
C ASN A 136 -9.73 -13.45 -0.46
N HIS A 137 -9.12 -13.10 -1.60
CA HIS A 137 -7.83 -13.70 -1.97
C HIS A 137 -6.76 -13.39 -0.94
N ALA A 138 -6.72 -12.15 -0.47
CA ALA A 138 -5.71 -11.76 0.52
C ALA A 138 -5.92 -12.51 1.84
N SER A 139 -7.18 -12.59 2.31
CA SER A 139 -7.45 -13.24 3.59
C SER A 139 -7.27 -14.76 3.52
N SER A 140 -7.32 -15.34 2.33
CA SER A 140 -7.15 -16.78 2.15
C SER A 140 -5.70 -17.21 2.04
N ALA A 141 -4.78 -16.28 1.90
CA ALA A 141 -3.36 -16.62 1.79
C ALA A 141 -2.86 -17.18 3.11
N ARG A 142 -1.92 -18.14 2.99
CA ARG A 142 -1.31 -18.77 4.16
C ARG A 142 -0.63 -17.70 5.00
N PHE A 143 -0.71 -17.81 6.29
CA PHE A 143 -0.08 -16.91 7.27
C PHE A 143 -0.73 -15.55 7.43
N ILE A 144 -1.67 -15.15 6.58
CA ILE A 144 -2.31 -13.83 6.72
C ILE A 144 -3.30 -13.89 7.88
N LYS A 145 -3.12 -12.99 8.83
CA LYS A 145 -3.98 -12.91 10.02
C LYS A 145 -4.98 -11.78 9.93
N GLU A 146 -4.64 -10.73 9.19
CA GLU A 146 -5.49 -9.55 9.08
C GLU A 146 -5.35 -8.92 7.72
N VAL A 147 -6.43 -8.37 7.18
CA VAL A 147 -6.42 -7.65 5.91
C VAL A 147 -6.93 -6.24 6.14
N PHE A 148 -6.13 -5.25 5.74
CA PHE A 148 -6.50 -3.85 5.80
C PHE A 148 -6.80 -3.36 4.39
N ASN A 149 -8.03 -2.94 4.17
CA ASN A 149 -8.53 -2.60 2.84
C ASN A 149 -8.57 -1.09 2.64
N PHE A 150 -7.71 -0.60 1.75
CA PHE A 150 -7.68 0.80 1.33
C PHE A 150 -8.04 0.94 -0.14
N ILE A 151 -8.84 0.00 -0.66
CA ILE A 151 -9.29 0.03 -2.04
C ILE A 151 -10.39 1.09 -2.19
N ILE A 152 -10.30 1.84 -3.28
CA ILE A 152 -11.29 2.85 -3.64
C ILE A 152 -12.13 2.29 -4.76
N LEU A 153 -13.44 2.52 -4.73
CA LEU A 153 -14.31 2.13 -5.83
C LEU A 153 -14.19 3.15 -6.96
N ASN A 154 -14.27 2.66 -8.18
CA ASN A 154 -14.10 3.50 -9.35
C ASN A 154 -15.04 4.71 -9.36
N LYS A 155 -16.27 4.52 -8.91
CA LYS A 155 -17.26 5.61 -8.86
C LYS A 155 -16.85 6.73 -7.90
N ASP A 156 -15.98 6.44 -6.94
CA ASP A 156 -15.54 7.43 -5.96
C ASP A 156 -14.46 8.35 -6.51
N THR A 157 -13.97 8.07 -7.72
CA THR A 157 -12.90 8.87 -8.32
C THR A 157 -13.40 10.03 -9.17
N ARG A 158 -14.70 10.18 -9.31
CA ARG A 158 -15.28 11.23 -10.14
C ARG A 158 -15.11 12.62 -9.57
#